data_568fbdbb3f47dd465b7a189840f3a7af
#
_entry.id   568fbdbb3f47dd465b7a189840f3a7af
#
_cell.length_a   1.000
_cell.length_b   1.000
_cell.length_c   1.000
_cell.angle_alpha   90.00
_cell.angle_beta   90.00
_cell.angle_gamma   90.00
#
_symmetry.space_group_name_H-M   'P 1'
#
loop_
_entity.id
_entity.type
_entity.pdbx_description
1 polymer ?
#
loop_
_entity_poly.entity_id
_entity_poly.type
_entity_poly.pdbx_seq_one_letter_code
_entity_poly.pdbx_strand_id
1 'polypeptide(L)'
;MGLAFAATDRGLQVTLDGAPVSDGPLLLVELDRQPRTAVEAPMVTSGADRLAVEGRLAGTAVHAAWSATRIAGDAWELTLELRNKGPAPVRITRMDPLSLSLSDGPWACHWYRSAWGDEFRPQRGSTRHDVVLDVRAGRSSHGMSPWLGLEREAPRGDDAMPGPALIVTPAWSGNWHIHALAGGHITAGISPWELVVELAPGETVTAPSVVVAAGSTLDDAALALQAAVRDRWLPRTPFTDSIPVEWNHWWPYEDQEVTEGVIAANAAVAADLGIAIATVDAGWFGAADAASDWQEQRGDWHLVNTERFPSGLAALGDSIRGAGVLPGIWIEAEAVGAASRLRAEHPELLARRMDARRHDPSYRLMTVSLDPADPTFLGYVCLGSEAGRAHVLGSMTR
;
A
#
# COMPACT_ATOMS: atom_id res chain seq x y z
N MET A 1 -0.34 -11.05 25.75
CA MET A 1 -1.43 -11.54 24.89
C MET A 1 -0.78 -12.20 23.68
N GLY A 2 -1.25 -13.39 23.26
CA GLY A 2 -0.57 -14.17 22.23
C GLY A 2 -1.49 -14.54 21.08
N LEU A 3 -1.27 -13.92 19.89
CA LEU A 3 -1.85 -14.40 18.63
C LEU A 3 -1.06 -15.60 18.15
N ALA A 4 -1.75 -16.69 17.79
CA ALA A 4 -1.11 -17.88 17.24
C ALA A 4 -1.95 -18.46 16.09
N PHE A 5 -1.23 -18.97 15.09
CA PHE A 5 -1.76 -19.75 13.98
C PHE A 5 -1.32 -21.20 14.17
N ALA A 6 -2.24 -22.14 14.16
CA ALA A 6 -1.96 -23.53 14.43
C ALA A 6 -2.76 -24.48 13.50
N ALA A 7 -2.22 -25.66 13.29
CA ALA A 7 -2.98 -26.78 12.75
C ALA A 7 -3.45 -27.68 13.90
N THR A 8 -4.70 -28.08 13.87
CA THR A 8 -5.34 -28.95 14.84
C THR A 8 -5.98 -30.13 14.13
N ASP A 9 -6.44 -31.12 14.88
CA ASP A 9 -7.21 -32.24 14.34
C ASP A 9 -8.52 -31.82 13.65
N ARG A 10 -8.99 -30.58 13.95
CA ARG A 10 -10.20 -29.99 13.36
C ARG A 10 -9.91 -29.07 12.14
N GLY A 11 -8.63 -28.86 11.79
CA GLY A 11 -8.20 -27.99 10.71
C GLY A 11 -7.28 -26.87 11.15
N LEU A 12 -7.27 -25.79 10.40
CA LEU A 12 -6.47 -24.61 10.72
C LEU A 12 -7.23 -23.72 11.72
N GLN A 13 -6.53 -23.21 12.71
CA GLN A 13 -7.10 -22.41 13.79
C GLN A 13 -6.27 -21.18 14.06
N VAL A 14 -6.93 -20.07 14.37
CA VAL A 14 -6.31 -18.86 14.92
C VAL A 14 -6.78 -18.71 16.37
N THR A 15 -5.83 -18.56 17.26
CA THR A 15 -6.11 -18.37 18.70
C THR A 15 -5.57 -17.03 19.18
N LEU A 16 -6.25 -16.47 20.18
CA LEU A 16 -5.84 -15.27 20.89
C LEU A 16 -5.86 -15.56 22.38
N ASP A 17 -4.69 -15.52 23.04
CA ASP A 17 -4.47 -16.03 24.41
C ASP A 17 -4.95 -17.48 24.64
N GLY A 18 -4.73 -18.30 23.64
CA GLY A 18 -5.14 -19.70 23.67
C GLY A 18 -6.65 -19.94 23.43
N ALA A 19 -7.46 -18.89 23.39
CA ALA A 19 -8.87 -19.01 23.01
C ALA A 19 -9.03 -18.97 21.49
N PRO A 20 -9.77 -19.89 20.86
CA PRO A 20 -10.00 -19.88 19.43
C PRO A 20 -10.82 -18.63 19.04
N VAL A 21 -10.34 -17.88 18.06
CA VAL A 21 -11.03 -16.73 17.47
C VAL A 21 -11.45 -16.96 16.03
N SER A 22 -10.84 -17.95 15.35
CA SER A 22 -11.24 -18.36 14.02
C SER A 22 -10.88 -19.83 13.79
N ASP A 23 -11.80 -20.57 13.18
CA ASP A 23 -11.59 -21.94 12.68
C ASP A 23 -11.92 -21.97 11.19
N GLY A 24 -11.13 -22.68 10.39
CA GLY A 24 -11.42 -22.91 8.98
C GLY A 24 -10.34 -22.42 8.01
N PRO A 25 -10.70 -22.15 6.77
CA PRO A 25 -9.74 -21.73 5.75
C PRO A 25 -9.14 -20.38 6.09
N LEU A 26 -7.82 -20.24 5.88
CA LEU A 26 -7.06 -19.01 6.15
C LEU A 26 -6.75 -18.22 4.88
N LEU A 27 -7.10 -18.73 3.72
CA LEU A 27 -6.92 -18.09 2.42
C LEU A 27 -8.19 -18.14 1.57
N LEU A 28 -8.30 -17.22 0.61
CA LEU A 28 -9.35 -17.22 -0.41
C LEU A 28 -8.73 -16.87 -1.77
N VAL A 29 -8.89 -17.78 -2.72
CA VAL A 29 -8.47 -17.60 -4.13
C VAL A 29 -9.70 -17.74 -5.01
N GLU A 30 -9.82 -16.91 -6.04
CA GLU A 30 -10.80 -17.12 -7.09
C GLU A 30 -10.10 -17.42 -8.42
N LEU A 31 -10.49 -18.52 -9.03
CA LEU A 31 -10.10 -18.90 -10.39
C LEU A 31 -11.35 -18.74 -11.28
N ASP A 32 -11.25 -17.86 -12.28
CA ASP A 32 -12.40 -17.51 -13.13
C ASP A 32 -13.66 -17.13 -12.33
N ARG A 33 -13.50 -16.34 -11.26
CA ARG A 33 -14.54 -15.92 -10.30
C ARG A 33 -15.17 -17.08 -9.50
N GLN A 34 -14.55 -18.26 -9.49
CA GLN A 34 -14.97 -19.39 -8.68
C GLN A 34 -14.08 -19.48 -7.43
N PRO A 35 -14.65 -19.33 -6.22
CA PRO A 35 -13.88 -19.34 -4.98
C PRO A 35 -13.26 -20.70 -4.68
N ARG A 36 -12.08 -20.68 -4.11
CA ARG A 36 -11.29 -21.80 -3.62
C ARG A 36 -10.70 -21.44 -2.27
N THR A 37 -11.03 -22.19 -1.25
CA THR A 37 -10.54 -21.98 0.12
C THR A 37 -9.88 -23.24 0.69
N ALA A 38 -10.11 -24.38 0.08
CA ALA A 38 -9.59 -25.67 0.54
C ALA A 38 -8.32 -26.05 -0.22
N VAL A 39 -7.35 -26.58 0.51
CA VAL A 39 -6.12 -27.19 0.00
C VAL A 39 -6.24 -28.70 0.18
N GLU A 40 -6.11 -29.48 -0.92
CA GLU A 40 -6.14 -30.92 -0.92
C GLU A 40 -4.78 -31.51 -0.53
N ALA A 41 -4.80 -32.58 0.29
CA ALA A 41 -3.61 -33.26 0.78
C ALA A 41 -2.52 -32.26 1.26
N PRO A 42 -2.84 -31.33 2.20
CA PRO A 42 -1.94 -30.27 2.58
C PRO A 42 -0.71 -30.85 3.29
N MET A 43 0.46 -30.37 2.90
CA MET A 43 1.66 -30.46 3.73
C MET A 43 1.63 -29.30 4.70
N VAL A 44 1.58 -29.62 5.99
CA VAL A 44 1.47 -28.61 7.05
C VAL A 44 2.76 -28.61 7.87
N THR A 45 3.36 -27.45 8.02
CA THR A 45 4.48 -27.21 8.95
C THR A 45 4.03 -26.23 10.01
N SER A 46 4.08 -26.64 11.28
CA SER A 46 3.64 -25.81 12.41
C SER A 46 4.75 -25.68 13.44
N GLY A 47 4.94 -24.46 13.94
CA GLY A 47 5.88 -24.10 15.01
C GLY A 47 5.36 -22.88 15.79
N ALA A 48 6.09 -22.46 16.82
CA ALA A 48 5.67 -21.34 17.68
C ALA A 48 5.50 -20.00 16.92
N ASP A 49 6.33 -19.79 15.90
CA ASP A 49 6.39 -18.53 15.17
C ASP A 49 6.06 -18.68 13.67
N ARG A 50 5.60 -19.86 13.27
CA ARG A 50 5.27 -20.12 11.87
C ARG A 50 4.24 -21.23 11.74
N LEU A 51 3.25 -20.98 10.87
CA LEU A 51 2.39 -21.99 10.26
C LEU A 51 2.54 -21.89 8.74
N ALA A 52 2.80 -22.99 8.05
CA ALA A 52 2.79 -23.06 6.60
C ALA A 52 1.92 -24.19 6.11
N VAL A 53 1.21 -23.96 5.02
CA VAL A 53 0.29 -24.90 4.38
C VAL A 53 0.56 -24.90 2.89
N GLU A 54 0.98 -26.02 2.34
CA GLU A 54 1.26 -26.18 0.92
C GLU A 54 0.45 -27.35 0.35
N GLY A 55 -0.10 -27.16 -0.83
CA GLY A 55 -0.83 -28.22 -1.53
C GLY A 55 -1.62 -27.71 -2.71
N ARG A 56 -2.43 -28.56 -3.27
CA ARG A 56 -3.25 -28.24 -4.44
C ARG A 56 -4.58 -27.58 -3.99
N LEU A 57 -4.95 -26.48 -4.61
CA LEU A 57 -6.31 -25.93 -4.44
C LEU A 57 -7.35 -26.94 -4.93
N ALA A 58 -8.36 -27.18 -4.13
CA ALA A 58 -9.34 -28.25 -4.36
C ALA A 58 -9.99 -28.17 -5.75
N GLY A 59 -9.95 -29.30 -6.47
CA GLY A 59 -10.53 -29.44 -7.80
C GLY A 59 -9.78 -28.69 -8.91
N THR A 60 -8.51 -28.33 -8.72
CA THR A 60 -7.73 -27.57 -9.69
C THR A 60 -6.33 -28.14 -9.88
N ALA A 61 -5.55 -27.64 -10.84
CA ALA A 61 -4.12 -27.92 -10.98
C ALA A 61 -3.22 -26.83 -10.39
N VAL A 62 -3.80 -25.86 -9.69
CA VAL A 62 -3.05 -24.77 -9.04
C VAL A 62 -2.59 -25.21 -7.66
N HIS A 63 -1.31 -25.08 -7.38
CA HIS A 63 -0.73 -25.25 -6.05
C HIS A 63 -0.69 -23.94 -5.33
N ALA A 64 -1.08 -23.94 -4.06
CA ALA A 64 -0.95 -22.82 -3.14
C ALA A 64 0.13 -23.13 -2.09
N ALA A 65 0.99 -22.17 -1.83
CA ALA A 65 1.85 -22.13 -0.66
C ALA A 65 1.46 -20.92 0.18
N TRP A 66 0.84 -21.17 1.31
CA TRP A 66 0.40 -20.16 2.26
C TRP A 66 1.22 -20.26 3.54
N SER A 67 1.58 -19.10 4.13
CA SER A 67 2.18 -19.12 5.46
C SER A 67 1.77 -17.91 6.30
N ALA A 68 1.73 -18.12 7.63
CA ALA A 68 1.74 -17.08 8.64
C ALA A 68 3.07 -17.18 9.40
N THR A 69 3.80 -16.06 9.47
CA THR A 69 5.10 -15.97 10.15
C THR A 69 5.08 -14.79 11.11
N ARG A 70 5.44 -15.03 12.37
CA ARG A 70 5.59 -13.96 13.36
C ARG A 70 6.77 -13.08 12.99
N ILE A 71 6.58 -11.76 12.96
CA ILE A 71 7.61 -10.79 12.56
C ILE A 71 8.09 -9.92 13.71
N ALA A 72 7.20 -9.54 14.63
CA ALA A 72 7.58 -8.82 15.86
C ALA A 72 6.43 -8.91 16.88
N GLY A 73 6.74 -9.22 18.12
CA GLY A 73 5.72 -9.32 19.18
C GLY A 73 4.55 -10.22 18.76
N ASP A 74 3.34 -9.66 18.80
CA ASP A 74 2.12 -10.34 18.35
C ASP A 74 1.66 -9.92 16.94
N ALA A 75 2.59 -9.53 16.07
CA ALA A 75 2.34 -9.26 14.66
C ALA A 75 2.83 -10.41 13.76
N TRP A 76 1.97 -10.82 12.83
CA TRP A 76 2.18 -11.92 11.91
C TRP A 76 2.01 -11.47 10.47
N GLU A 77 2.95 -11.84 9.60
CA GLU A 77 2.88 -11.64 8.15
C GLU A 77 2.30 -12.90 7.51
N LEU A 78 1.24 -12.74 6.72
CA LEU A 78 0.58 -13.77 5.96
C LEU A 78 0.97 -13.62 4.48
N THR A 79 1.44 -14.71 3.89
CA THR A 79 1.87 -14.77 2.48
C THR A 79 1.08 -15.83 1.72
N LEU A 80 0.89 -15.61 0.42
CA LEU A 80 0.26 -16.57 -0.47
C LEU A 80 0.97 -16.55 -1.83
N GLU A 81 1.46 -17.71 -2.23
CA GLU A 81 2.01 -17.96 -3.56
C GLU A 81 1.13 -18.99 -4.28
N LEU A 82 0.86 -18.75 -5.56
CA LEU A 82 0.12 -19.67 -6.42
C LEU A 82 0.99 -20.07 -7.60
N ARG A 83 1.04 -21.39 -7.89
CA ARG A 83 1.75 -21.95 -9.03
C ARG A 83 0.84 -22.81 -9.88
N ASN A 84 0.78 -22.53 -11.17
CA ASN A 84 0.05 -23.36 -12.11
C ASN A 84 0.88 -24.60 -12.48
N LYS A 85 0.47 -25.77 -12.00
CA LYS A 85 1.07 -27.09 -12.35
C LYS A 85 0.26 -27.82 -13.43
N GLY A 86 -0.78 -27.19 -13.96
CA GLY A 86 -1.60 -27.73 -15.04
C GLY A 86 -1.00 -27.49 -16.42
N PRO A 87 -1.57 -28.12 -17.46
CA PRO A 87 -1.12 -27.97 -18.84
C PRO A 87 -1.71 -26.75 -19.55
N ALA A 88 -2.69 -26.05 -18.98
CA ALA A 88 -3.35 -24.88 -19.57
C ALA A 88 -3.23 -23.64 -18.68
N PRO A 89 -3.27 -22.44 -19.24
CA PRO A 89 -3.33 -21.20 -18.46
C PRO A 89 -4.54 -21.17 -17.54
N VAL A 90 -4.40 -20.53 -16.37
CA VAL A 90 -5.49 -20.27 -15.42
C VAL A 90 -5.62 -18.77 -15.18
N ARG A 91 -6.86 -18.30 -15.03
CA ARG A 91 -7.15 -16.93 -14.71
C ARG A 91 -7.44 -16.78 -13.22
N ILE A 92 -6.61 -16.00 -12.54
CA ILE A 92 -6.78 -15.67 -11.13
C ILE A 92 -7.50 -14.32 -11.08
N THR A 93 -8.61 -14.26 -10.34
CA THR A 93 -9.43 -13.05 -10.18
C THR A 93 -9.50 -12.57 -8.72
N ARG A 94 -8.93 -13.34 -7.78
CA ARG A 94 -8.77 -12.97 -6.38
C ARG A 94 -7.64 -13.76 -5.71
N MET A 95 -6.86 -13.10 -4.86
CA MET A 95 -5.77 -13.70 -4.08
C MET A 95 -5.71 -13.05 -2.69
N ASP A 96 -6.39 -13.64 -1.72
CA ASP A 96 -6.41 -13.15 -0.35
C ASP A 96 -5.54 -14.04 0.55
N PRO A 97 -4.42 -13.55 1.05
CA PRO A 97 -3.64 -14.24 2.08
C PRO A 97 -4.38 -14.37 3.41
N LEU A 98 -5.40 -13.52 3.64
CA LEU A 98 -6.21 -13.55 4.84
C LEU A 98 -7.66 -13.89 4.52
N SER A 99 -8.16 -14.95 5.18
CA SER A 99 -9.58 -15.30 5.26
C SER A 99 -9.85 -15.86 6.67
N LEU A 100 -10.52 -15.07 7.51
CA LEU A 100 -10.84 -15.44 8.90
C LEU A 100 -12.35 -15.43 9.09
N SER A 101 -12.85 -16.37 9.88
CA SER A 101 -14.21 -16.36 10.38
C SER A 101 -14.18 -16.16 11.89
N LEU A 102 -14.27 -14.90 12.32
CA LEU A 102 -14.20 -14.55 13.73
C LEU A 102 -15.38 -15.14 14.50
N SER A 103 -15.09 -15.86 15.57
CA SER A 103 -16.07 -16.40 16.51
C SER A 103 -16.39 -15.43 17.64
N ASP A 104 -17.30 -15.84 18.52
CA ASP A 104 -17.63 -15.18 19.80
C ASP A 104 -18.27 -13.80 19.68
N GLY A 105 -19.19 -13.62 18.76
CA GLY A 105 -20.04 -12.45 18.69
C GLY A 105 -19.57 -11.36 17.73
N PRO A 106 -20.24 -10.22 17.75
CA PRO A 106 -19.88 -9.11 16.88
C PRO A 106 -18.60 -8.41 17.33
N TRP A 107 -17.87 -7.89 16.36
CA TRP A 107 -16.67 -7.10 16.55
C TRP A 107 -16.90 -5.65 16.11
N ALA A 108 -16.52 -4.70 16.92
CA ALA A 108 -16.46 -3.30 16.53
C ALA A 108 -15.34 -3.13 15.50
N CYS A 109 -15.62 -2.36 14.46
CA CYS A 109 -14.71 -2.06 13.37
C CYS A 109 -14.28 -0.60 13.45
N HIS A 110 -12.99 -0.33 13.33
CA HIS A 110 -12.40 1.00 13.32
C HIS A 110 -11.55 1.14 12.05
N TRP A 111 -11.71 2.24 11.31
CA TRP A 111 -10.88 2.54 10.16
C TRP A 111 -10.76 4.05 9.97
N TYR A 112 -9.93 4.48 9.02
CA TYR A 112 -9.73 5.89 8.72
C TYR A 112 -10.06 6.17 7.27
N ARG A 113 -10.90 7.19 7.02
CA ARG A 113 -10.97 7.80 5.71
C ARG A 113 -9.73 8.65 5.50
N SER A 114 -9.31 8.76 4.24
CA SER A 114 -8.12 9.49 3.87
C SER A 114 -8.34 10.20 2.55
N ALA A 115 -8.12 11.51 2.54
CA ALA A 115 -8.09 12.34 1.37
C ALA A 115 -6.97 13.36 1.55
N TRP A 116 -6.49 13.96 0.47
CA TRP A 116 -5.48 15.02 0.55
C TRP A 116 -6.01 16.20 1.39
N GLY A 117 -5.24 16.61 2.42
CA GLY A 117 -5.64 17.65 3.36
C GLY A 117 -6.77 17.25 4.33
N ASP A 118 -7.19 15.99 4.33
CA ASP A 118 -8.25 15.42 5.19
C ASP A 118 -7.94 13.96 5.54
N GLU A 119 -6.69 13.69 5.94
CA GLU A 119 -6.18 12.36 6.27
C GLU A 119 -6.66 11.91 7.67
N PHE A 120 -6.65 10.60 7.88
CA PHE A 120 -6.90 9.94 9.18
C PHE A 120 -8.22 10.31 9.86
N ARG A 121 -9.30 10.49 9.10
CA ARG A 121 -10.63 10.71 9.65
C ARG A 121 -11.23 9.43 10.22
N PRO A 122 -11.38 9.30 11.54
CA PRO A 122 -11.81 8.06 12.17
C PRO A 122 -13.24 7.70 11.79
N GLN A 123 -13.45 6.43 11.54
CA GLN A 123 -14.74 5.81 11.25
C GLN A 123 -14.96 4.63 12.18
N ARG A 124 -16.21 4.31 12.46
CA ARG A 124 -16.61 3.16 13.29
C ARG A 124 -17.76 2.40 12.65
N GLY A 125 -17.75 1.09 12.84
CA GLY A 125 -18.81 0.18 12.42
C GLY A 125 -18.81 -1.07 13.29
N SER A 126 -19.46 -2.13 12.82
CA SER A 126 -19.52 -3.41 13.52
C SER A 126 -19.76 -4.52 12.50
N THR A 127 -19.23 -5.72 12.76
CA THR A 127 -19.53 -6.93 11.97
C THR A 127 -20.98 -7.42 12.10
N ARG A 128 -21.86 -6.63 12.70
CA ARG A 128 -23.32 -6.79 12.57
C ARG A 128 -23.78 -6.43 11.15
N HIS A 129 -23.01 -5.63 10.45
CA HIS A 129 -23.20 -5.19 9.07
C HIS A 129 -21.89 -5.32 8.31
N ASP A 130 -21.97 -5.32 6.98
CA ASP A 130 -20.78 -5.34 6.16
C ASP A 130 -20.01 -4.02 6.27
N VAL A 131 -18.71 -4.13 6.56
CA VAL A 131 -17.72 -3.05 6.44
C VAL A 131 -16.80 -3.41 5.27
N VAL A 132 -16.90 -2.64 4.19
CA VAL A 132 -16.17 -2.89 2.95
C VAL A 132 -15.19 -1.75 2.73
N LEU A 133 -13.91 -2.05 2.89
CA LEU A 133 -12.81 -1.16 2.57
C LEU A 133 -12.17 -1.68 1.28
N ASP A 134 -12.22 -0.87 0.21
CA ASP A 134 -11.77 -1.29 -1.11
C ASP A 134 -11.24 -0.07 -1.88
N VAL A 135 -9.92 -0.04 -2.09
CA VAL A 135 -9.24 1.03 -2.83
C VAL A 135 -9.05 0.60 -4.28
N ARG A 136 -9.45 1.49 -5.21
CA ARG A 136 -9.45 1.25 -6.65
C ARG A 136 -8.73 2.34 -7.45
N ALA A 137 -7.98 3.19 -6.76
CA ALA A 137 -7.37 4.40 -7.34
C ALA A 137 -5.87 4.25 -7.63
N GLY A 138 -5.32 3.03 -7.52
CA GLY A 138 -3.90 2.76 -7.74
C GLY A 138 -2.98 3.21 -6.61
N ARG A 139 -3.51 3.80 -5.54
CA ARG A 139 -2.77 4.34 -4.38
C ARG A 139 -3.35 3.81 -3.09
N SER A 140 -2.51 3.31 -2.19
CA SER A 140 -2.93 2.60 -0.98
C SER A 140 -3.72 3.44 0.01
N SER A 141 -3.55 4.76 0.04
CA SER A 141 -4.22 5.65 0.99
C SER A 141 -5.32 6.52 0.37
N HIS A 142 -5.69 6.27 -0.90
CA HIS A 142 -6.74 7.05 -1.55
C HIS A 142 -8.13 6.62 -1.08
N GLY A 143 -8.87 7.55 -0.48
CA GLY A 143 -10.20 7.34 0.07
C GLY A 143 -10.22 6.73 1.46
N MET A 144 -9.26 5.87 1.81
CA MET A 144 -9.11 5.25 3.13
C MET A 144 -7.68 4.73 3.36
N SER A 145 -7.28 4.61 4.61
CA SER A 145 -6.00 4.02 4.98
C SER A 145 -6.07 2.49 4.96
N PRO A 146 -4.98 1.77 4.59
CA PRO A 146 -4.94 0.31 4.53
C PRO A 146 -4.88 -0.31 5.94
N TRP A 147 -5.88 -0.05 6.76
CA TRP A 147 -5.90 -0.40 8.17
C TRP A 147 -7.33 -0.63 8.65
N LEU A 148 -7.57 -1.78 9.28
CA LEU A 148 -8.82 -2.10 9.97
C LEU A 148 -8.50 -2.60 11.38
N GLY A 149 -8.95 -1.86 12.39
CA GLY A 149 -8.98 -2.31 13.78
C GLY A 149 -10.28 -3.05 14.08
N LEU A 150 -10.17 -4.14 14.82
CA LEU A 150 -11.26 -5.00 15.24
C LEU A 150 -11.17 -5.18 16.76
N GLU A 151 -12.21 -4.82 17.49
CA GLU A 151 -12.32 -5.08 18.93
C GLU A 151 -13.55 -5.92 19.20
N ARG A 152 -13.40 -6.96 20.04
CA ARG A 152 -14.57 -7.72 20.45
C ARG A 152 -15.54 -6.80 21.19
N GLU A 153 -16.79 -6.74 20.74
CA GLU A 153 -17.82 -5.97 21.45
C GLU A 153 -18.06 -6.59 22.83
N ALA A 154 -17.83 -5.81 23.89
CA ALA A 154 -18.13 -6.25 25.24
C ALA A 154 -19.64 -6.48 25.41
N PRO A 155 -20.07 -7.48 26.23
CA PRO A 155 -21.44 -7.53 26.69
C PRO A 155 -21.83 -6.21 27.36
N ARG A 156 -23.07 -5.75 27.19
CA ARG A 156 -23.54 -4.52 27.81
C ARG A 156 -23.47 -4.63 29.34
N GLY A 157 -22.71 -3.77 30.00
CA GLY A 157 -22.55 -3.65 31.45
C GLY A 157 -21.44 -2.66 31.78
N ASP A 158 -21.57 -1.96 32.91
CA ASP A 158 -20.67 -0.86 33.28
C ASP A 158 -19.24 -1.31 33.65
N ASP A 159 -19.00 -2.61 33.86
CA ASP A 159 -17.69 -3.17 34.22
C ASP A 159 -17.03 -3.99 33.11
N ALA A 160 -17.52 -3.89 31.87
CA ALA A 160 -16.99 -4.67 30.76
C ALA A 160 -15.63 -4.11 30.30
N MET A 161 -14.55 -4.82 30.63
CA MET A 161 -13.22 -4.53 30.06
C MET A 161 -13.25 -4.67 28.54
N PRO A 162 -12.51 -3.81 27.80
CA PRO A 162 -12.31 -3.99 26.37
C PRO A 162 -11.86 -5.43 26.08
N GLY A 163 -12.45 -6.04 25.08
CA GLY A 163 -12.02 -7.37 24.63
C GLY A 163 -10.70 -7.31 23.85
N PRO A 164 -10.17 -8.48 23.50
CA PRO A 164 -8.98 -8.54 22.67
C PRO A 164 -9.21 -7.83 21.33
N ALA A 165 -8.16 -7.23 20.81
CA ALA A 165 -8.17 -6.47 19.57
C ALA A 165 -7.23 -7.08 18.52
N LEU A 166 -7.63 -6.93 17.26
CA LEU A 166 -6.84 -7.27 16.09
C LEU A 166 -6.72 -6.06 15.18
N ILE A 167 -5.60 -5.95 14.49
CA ILE A 167 -5.43 -5.03 13.36
C ILE A 167 -5.10 -5.84 12.12
N VAL A 168 -5.75 -5.53 11.01
CA VAL A 168 -5.49 -6.10 9.69
C VAL A 168 -5.00 -4.99 8.78
N THR A 169 -3.87 -5.22 8.10
CA THR A 169 -3.30 -4.28 7.12
C THR A 169 -2.67 -5.03 5.94
N PRO A 170 -3.10 -4.76 4.69
CA PRO A 170 -2.36 -5.18 3.52
C PRO A 170 -1.03 -4.43 3.39
N ALA A 171 0.09 -5.14 3.21
CA ALA A 171 1.39 -4.57 2.94
C ALA A 171 1.54 -4.31 1.42
N TRP A 172 0.74 -3.41 0.90
CA TRP A 172 0.63 -3.13 -0.53
C TRP A 172 0.39 -1.65 -0.82
N SER A 173 1.13 -1.09 -1.76
CA SER A 173 1.03 0.32 -2.16
C SER A 173 0.00 0.60 -3.26
N GLY A 174 -0.55 -0.43 -3.89
CA GLY A 174 -1.58 -0.34 -4.94
C GLY A 174 -3.00 -0.54 -4.41
N ASN A 175 -3.88 -1.06 -5.27
CA ASN A 175 -5.27 -1.38 -4.92
C ASN A 175 -5.34 -2.55 -3.94
N TRP A 176 -5.97 -2.36 -2.81
CA TRP A 176 -6.17 -3.38 -1.77
C TRP A 176 -7.62 -3.39 -1.30
N HIS A 177 -8.00 -4.47 -0.61
CA HIS A 177 -9.26 -4.53 0.10
C HIS A 177 -9.09 -5.15 1.49
N ILE A 178 -9.98 -4.75 2.40
CA ILE A 178 -10.30 -5.44 3.65
C ILE A 178 -11.82 -5.46 3.76
N HIS A 179 -12.41 -6.65 3.74
CA HIS A 179 -13.84 -6.82 3.94
C HIS A 179 -14.08 -7.47 5.28
N ALA A 180 -14.86 -6.82 6.13
CA ALA A 180 -15.41 -7.38 7.36
C ALA A 180 -16.91 -7.53 7.19
N LEU A 181 -17.33 -8.73 6.78
CA LEU A 181 -18.72 -9.02 6.44
C LEU A 181 -19.54 -9.32 7.69
N ALA A 182 -20.85 -9.13 7.57
CA ALA A 182 -21.80 -9.51 8.61
C ALA A 182 -21.60 -10.98 9.03
N GLY A 183 -21.55 -11.20 10.35
CA GLY A 183 -21.22 -12.52 10.90
C GLY A 183 -19.73 -12.75 11.16
N GLY A 184 -18.86 -11.75 10.93
CA GLY A 184 -17.46 -11.81 11.33
C GLY A 184 -16.50 -12.46 10.33
N HIS A 185 -16.89 -12.59 9.06
CA HIS A 185 -15.98 -13.08 8.04
C HIS A 185 -15.09 -11.95 7.52
N ILE A 186 -13.77 -12.05 7.73
CA ILE A 186 -12.77 -11.05 7.38
C ILE A 186 -11.90 -11.58 6.25
N THR A 187 -11.79 -10.82 5.16
CA THR A 187 -10.83 -11.10 4.08
C THR A 187 -9.99 -9.89 3.77
N ALA A 188 -8.73 -10.09 3.39
CA ALA A 188 -7.84 -9.02 2.99
C ALA A 188 -6.80 -9.48 1.97
N GLY A 189 -6.45 -8.59 1.05
CA GLY A 189 -5.48 -8.83 -0.01
C GLY A 189 -5.46 -7.71 -1.03
N ILE A 190 -4.94 -8.03 -2.22
CA ILE A 190 -5.06 -7.17 -3.39
C ILE A 190 -6.53 -7.03 -3.78
N SER A 191 -6.98 -5.81 -4.13
CA SER A 191 -8.37 -5.60 -4.55
C SER A 191 -8.74 -6.52 -5.72
N PRO A 192 -9.86 -7.27 -5.64
CA PRO A 192 -10.32 -8.09 -6.75
C PRO A 192 -10.97 -7.28 -7.88
N TRP A 193 -11.08 -5.94 -7.69
CA TRP A 193 -11.63 -5.07 -8.71
C TRP A 193 -10.75 -5.05 -9.96
N GLU A 194 -11.29 -5.52 -11.08
CA GLU A 194 -10.59 -5.68 -12.37
C GLU A 194 -9.28 -6.49 -12.28
N LEU A 195 -9.09 -7.28 -11.22
CA LEU A 195 -7.93 -8.15 -11.10
C LEU A 195 -8.08 -9.33 -12.07
N VAL A 196 -7.13 -9.46 -12.98
CA VAL A 196 -6.96 -10.63 -13.83
C VAL A 196 -5.47 -10.91 -13.97
N VAL A 197 -5.04 -12.05 -13.45
CA VAL A 197 -3.70 -12.57 -13.66
C VAL A 197 -3.85 -13.87 -14.46
N GLU A 198 -3.34 -13.89 -15.69
CA GLU A 198 -3.21 -15.12 -16.47
C GLU A 198 -1.91 -15.80 -16.10
N LEU A 199 -2.01 -16.95 -15.47
CA LEU A 199 -0.89 -17.75 -15.01
C LEU A 199 -0.67 -18.92 -15.96
N ALA A 200 0.36 -18.84 -16.81
CA ALA A 200 0.71 -19.89 -17.75
C ALA A 200 1.17 -21.19 -17.03
N PRO A 201 1.20 -22.33 -17.73
CA PRO A 201 1.75 -23.58 -17.18
C PRO A 201 3.16 -23.39 -16.62
N GLY A 202 3.36 -23.79 -15.37
CA GLY A 202 4.64 -23.68 -14.65
C GLY A 202 4.92 -22.34 -14.00
N GLU A 203 4.17 -21.28 -14.33
CA GLU A 203 4.35 -19.96 -13.74
C GLU A 203 3.86 -19.88 -12.29
N THR A 204 4.42 -18.89 -11.60
CA THR A 204 4.12 -18.59 -10.19
C THR A 204 3.76 -17.11 -10.05
N VAL A 205 2.79 -16.82 -9.17
CA VAL A 205 2.45 -15.47 -8.76
C VAL A 205 2.37 -15.40 -7.24
N THR A 206 2.85 -14.31 -6.65
CA THR A 206 2.79 -14.06 -5.21
C THR A 206 1.83 -12.90 -4.94
N ALA A 207 0.88 -13.11 -4.02
CA ALA A 207 0.02 -12.05 -3.55
C ALA A 207 0.80 -11.07 -2.66
N PRO A 208 0.45 -9.78 -2.63
CA PRO A 208 0.90 -8.89 -1.57
C PRO A 208 0.58 -9.48 -0.19
N SER A 209 1.52 -9.36 0.76
CA SER A 209 1.29 -9.90 2.09
C SER A 209 0.25 -9.09 2.89
N VAL A 210 -0.34 -9.76 3.88
CA VAL A 210 -1.25 -9.13 4.85
C VAL A 210 -0.65 -9.30 6.23
N VAL A 211 -0.66 -8.24 7.02
CA VAL A 211 -0.23 -8.30 8.42
C VAL A 211 -1.45 -8.33 9.33
N VAL A 212 -1.42 -9.22 10.31
CA VAL A 212 -2.35 -9.26 11.42
C VAL A 212 -1.58 -9.03 12.71
N ALA A 213 -1.95 -7.99 13.45
CA ALA A 213 -1.39 -7.71 14.77
C ALA A 213 -2.46 -7.84 15.84
N ALA A 214 -2.08 -8.28 17.04
CA ALA A 214 -3.00 -8.46 18.15
C ALA A 214 -2.54 -7.72 19.41
N GLY A 215 -3.52 -7.40 20.27
CA GLY A 215 -3.28 -6.78 21.56
C GLY A 215 -4.47 -6.96 22.51
N SER A 216 -4.25 -6.64 23.80
CA SER A 216 -5.33 -6.58 24.80
C SER A 216 -6.27 -5.41 24.54
N THR A 217 -5.76 -4.40 23.87
CA THR A 217 -6.48 -3.23 23.39
C THR A 217 -6.07 -2.96 21.94
N LEU A 218 -6.81 -2.08 21.28
CA LEU A 218 -6.45 -1.64 19.92
C LEU A 218 -5.10 -0.90 19.90
N ASP A 219 -4.78 -0.16 20.96
CA ASP A 219 -3.49 0.53 21.10
C ASP A 219 -2.33 -0.47 21.22
N ASP A 220 -2.49 -1.55 21.99
CA ASP A 220 -1.47 -2.61 22.09
C ASP A 220 -1.24 -3.29 20.75
N ALA A 221 -2.31 -3.59 20.00
CA ALA A 221 -2.24 -4.15 18.65
C ALA A 221 -1.54 -3.18 17.69
N ALA A 222 -1.81 -1.86 17.82
CA ALA A 222 -1.15 -0.83 17.01
C ALA A 222 0.35 -0.74 17.32
N LEU A 223 0.76 -0.84 18.58
CA LEU A 223 2.17 -0.89 18.96
C LEU A 223 2.88 -2.13 18.41
N ALA A 224 2.21 -3.30 18.42
CA ALA A 224 2.74 -4.52 17.82
C ALA A 224 2.92 -4.35 16.29
N LEU A 225 1.95 -3.74 15.60
CA LEU A 225 2.06 -3.43 14.18
C LEU A 225 3.19 -2.44 13.89
N GLN A 226 3.33 -1.37 14.68
CA GLN A 226 4.42 -0.39 14.53
C GLN A 226 5.80 -1.05 14.69
N ALA A 227 5.95 -1.94 15.67
CA ALA A 227 7.19 -2.72 15.84
C ALA A 227 7.48 -3.57 14.60
N ALA A 228 6.47 -4.26 14.06
CA ALA A 228 6.59 -5.06 12.85
C ALA A 228 6.99 -4.22 11.63
N VAL A 229 6.38 -3.06 11.42
CA VAL A 229 6.72 -2.13 10.33
C VAL A 229 8.16 -1.66 10.46
N ARG A 230 8.58 -1.25 11.68
CA ARG A 230 9.95 -0.79 11.94
C ARG A 230 10.99 -1.88 11.71
N ASP A 231 10.70 -3.11 12.10
CA ASP A 231 11.67 -4.21 12.07
C ASP A 231 11.74 -4.88 10.69
N ARG A 232 10.64 -4.85 9.91
CA ARG A 232 10.50 -5.58 8.64
C ARG A 232 10.67 -4.71 7.40
N TRP A 233 10.11 -3.49 7.40
CA TRP A 233 10.02 -2.67 6.19
C TRP A 233 10.74 -1.32 6.27
N LEU A 234 10.91 -0.75 7.47
CA LEU A 234 11.58 0.54 7.60
C LEU A 234 13.09 0.40 7.26
N PRO A 235 13.57 1.09 6.21
CA PRO A 235 15.00 1.08 5.89
C PRO A 235 15.82 1.66 7.05
N ARG A 236 16.92 1.01 7.38
CA ARG A 236 17.88 1.56 8.36
C ARG A 236 18.75 2.61 7.72
N THR A 237 18.59 3.85 8.15
CA THR A 237 19.33 5.03 7.70
C THR A 237 19.85 5.79 8.93
N PRO A 238 20.77 6.76 8.79
CA PRO A 238 21.17 7.63 9.90
C PRO A 238 20.00 8.38 10.56
N PHE A 239 18.84 8.47 9.89
CA PHE A 239 17.64 9.15 10.39
C PHE A 239 16.61 8.22 11.03
N THR A 240 16.82 6.90 11.01
CA THR A 240 15.84 5.95 11.57
C THR A 240 15.66 6.09 13.08
N ASP A 241 16.69 6.54 13.78
CA ASP A 241 16.69 6.73 15.23
C ASP A 241 16.36 8.18 15.65
N SER A 242 16.09 9.05 14.69
CA SER A 242 15.68 10.44 14.89
C SER A 242 14.42 10.75 14.07
N ILE A 243 13.72 11.82 14.43
CA ILE A 243 12.61 12.34 13.64
C ILE A 243 13.11 13.65 13.03
N PRO A 244 13.64 13.62 11.79
CA PRO A 244 14.12 14.84 11.15
C PRO A 244 12.96 15.79 10.89
N VAL A 245 13.16 17.07 11.19
CA VAL A 245 12.22 18.11 10.80
C VAL A 245 12.52 18.51 9.36
N GLU A 246 11.50 18.57 8.54
CA GLU A 246 11.57 18.94 7.13
C GLU A 246 10.88 20.28 6.88
N TRP A 247 11.51 21.15 6.12
CA TRP A 247 10.89 22.29 5.45
C TRP A 247 10.63 21.92 3.99
N ASN A 248 9.42 22.19 3.53
CA ASN A 248 9.00 21.97 2.14
C ASN A 248 8.48 23.30 1.57
N HIS A 249 8.88 23.64 0.35
CA HIS A 249 8.56 24.93 -0.24
C HIS A 249 7.11 25.06 -0.70
N TRP A 250 6.38 23.97 -0.87
CA TRP A 250 5.06 23.96 -1.51
C TRP A 250 4.06 24.91 -0.84
N TRP A 251 3.86 24.79 0.45
CA TRP A 251 2.83 25.54 1.15
C TRP A 251 2.99 27.07 1.11
N PRO A 252 4.20 27.66 1.24
CA PRO A 252 4.39 29.09 1.16
C PRO A 252 4.50 29.64 -0.27
N TYR A 253 4.93 28.85 -1.25
CA TYR A 253 5.31 29.35 -2.57
C TYR A 253 4.61 28.67 -3.74
N GLU A 254 4.05 27.46 -3.54
CA GLU A 254 3.52 26.59 -4.61
C GLU A 254 4.53 26.45 -5.77
N ASP A 255 4.07 26.21 -6.98
CA ASP A 255 4.92 26.14 -8.17
C ASP A 255 5.12 27.51 -8.87
N GLN A 256 4.49 28.55 -8.36
CA GLN A 256 4.51 29.88 -8.99
C GLN A 256 5.77 30.69 -8.66
N GLU A 257 6.23 30.60 -7.43
CA GLU A 257 7.33 31.40 -6.91
C GLU A 257 8.59 30.58 -6.61
N VAL A 258 8.64 29.30 -7.00
CA VAL A 258 9.78 28.43 -6.75
C VAL A 258 10.94 28.77 -7.69
N THR A 259 12.05 29.20 -7.10
CA THR A 259 13.31 29.48 -7.81
C THR A 259 14.48 28.98 -6.99
N GLU A 260 15.63 28.83 -7.65
CA GLU A 260 16.91 28.48 -6.99
C GLU A 260 17.22 29.42 -5.81
N GLY A 261 17.03 30.74 -6.01
CA GLY A 261 17.30 31.76 -4.96
C GLY A 261 16.36 31.63 -3.76
N VAL A 262 15.06 31.37 -3.99
CA VAL A 262 14.08 31.18 -2.92
C VAL A 262 14.42 29.96 -2.09
N ILE A 263 14.76 28.84 -2.73
CA ILE A 263 15.12 27.61 -2.02
C ILE A 263 16.39 27.79 -1.21
N ALA A 264 17.46 28.38 -1.79
CA ALA A 264 18.72 28.61 -1.10
C ALA A 264 18.57 29.53 0.12
N ALA A 265 17.79 30.62 -0.01
CA ALA A 265 17.52 31.54 1.10
C ALA A 265 16.76 30.85 2.25
N ASN A 266 15.74 30.03 1.94
CA ASN A 266 15.00 29.30 2.96
C ASN A 266 15.83 28.19 3.59
N ALA A 267 16.73 27.53 2.85
CA ALA A 267 17.65 26.54 3.42
C ALA A 267 18.58 27.16 4.47
N ALA A 268 19.05 28.38 4.27
CA ALA A 268 19.85 29.12 5.28
C ALA A 268 19.04 29.38 6.56
N VAL A 269 17.78 29.81 6.44
CA VAL A 269 16.88 30.00 7.59
C VAL A 269 16.55 28.65 8.26
N ALA A 270 16.35 27.61 7.49
CA ALA A 270 16.12 26.25 8.00
C ALA A 270 17.27 25.77 8.89
N ALA A 271 18.51 26.03 8.47
CA ALA A 271 19.70 25.71 9.27
C ALA A 271 19.70 26.42 10.63
N ASP A 272 19.41 27.72 10.66
CA ASP A 272 19.33 28.51 11.89
C ASP A 272 18.23 28.01 12.86
N LEU A 273 17.16 27.43 12.33
CA LEU A 273 16.05 26.87 13.09
C LEU A 273 16.26 25.40 13.49
N GLY A 274 17.38 24.77 13.10
CA GLY A 274 17.65 23.35 13.38
C GLY A 274 16.82 22.38 12.54
N ILE A 275 16.29 22.82 11.40
CA ILE A 275 15.58 21.98 10.43
C ILE A 275 16.64 21.12 9.70
N ALA A 276 16.38 19.82 9.58
CA ALA A 276 17.34 18.87 9.05
C ALA A 276 17.29 18.71 7.52
N ILE A 277 16.13 18.93 6.91
CA ILE A 277 15.89 18.68 5.48
C ILE A 277 15.21 19.90 4.86
N ALA A 278 15.66 20.35 3.69
CA ALA A 278 14.98 21.33 2.86
C ALA A 278 14.58 20.69 1.53
N THR A 279 13.29 20.54 1.30
CA THR A 279 12.73 19.82 0.15
C THR A 279 12.24 20.80 -0.91
N VAL A 280 12.70 20.54 -2.14
CA VAL A 280 12.12 21.12 -3.36
C VAL A 280 10.96 20.24 -3.79
N ASP A 281 9.75 20.77 -3.71
CA ASP A 281 8.51 20.12 -4.16
C ASP A 281 8.27 20.36 -5.66
N ALA A 282 7.05 20.18 -6.16
CA ALA A 282 6.72 20.33 -7.58
C ALA A 282 7.13 21.67 -8.18
N GLY A 283 7.35 21.68 -9.50
CA GLY A 283 7.75 22.88 -10.26
C GLY A 283 9.22 22.95 -10.64
N TRP A 284 10.06 21.99 -10.20
CA TRP A 284 11.48 21.93 -10.55
C TRP A 284 11.76 21.29 -11.92
N PHE A 285 10.81 20.51 -12.44
CA PHE A 285 10.93 19.66 -13.63
C PHE A 285 10.14 20.19 -14.83
N GLY A 286 10.40 19.62 -15.99
CA GLY A 286 9.69 19.89 -17.23
C GLY A 286 10.37 20.93 -18.13
N ALA A 287 9.59 21.62 -18.97
CA ALA A 287 10.10 22.59 -19.92
C ALA A 287 10.77 23.78 -19.21
N ALA A 288 11.78 24.39 -19.86
CA ALA A 288 12.45 25.60 -19.40
C ALA A 288 11.52 26.80 -19.59
N ASP A 289 10.53 26.96 -18.73
CA ASP A 289 9.53 28.01 -18.75
C ASP A 289 9.10 28.32 -17.31
N ALA A 290 9.27 29.57 -16.90
CA ALA A 290 8.88 30.04 -15.57
C ALA A 290 7.37 29.92 -15.31
N ALA A 291 6.54 29.93 -16.36
CA ALA A 291 5.09 29.82 -16.30
C ALA A 291 4.59 28.37 -16.53
N SER A 292 5.50 27.37 -16.65
CA SER A 292 5.08 25.99 -16.89
C SER A 292 4.26 25.44 -15.72
N ASP A 293 3.15 24.77 -16.06
CA ASP A 293 2.32 24.06 -15.08
C ASP A 293 2.99 22.72 -14.72
N TRP A 294 3.28 22.52 -13.46
CA TRP A 294 3.89 21.31 -12.95
C TRP A 294 3.02 20.07 -13.21
N GLN A 295 1.69 20.23 -13.21
CA GLN A 295 0.75 19.11 -13.41
C GLN A 295 0.87 18.53 -14.82
N GLU A 296 0.99 19.41 -15.82
CA GLU A 296 1.12 18.99 -17.22
C GLU A 296 2.48 18.37 -17.53
N GLN A 297 3.53 18.73 -16.77
CA GLN A 297 4.92 18.32 -16.99
C GLN A 297 5.29 17.02 -16.23
N ARG A 298 4.41 16.47 -15.39
CA ARG A 298 4.69 15.20 -14.66
C ARG A 298 5.11 14.09 -15.62
N GLY A 299 6.13 13.32 -15.23
CA GLY A 299 6.72 12.25 -16.05
C GLY A 299 8.09 12.61 -16.62
N ASP A 300 8.37 13.88 -16.81
CA ASP A 300 9.64 14.35 -17.38
C ASP A 300 10.68 14.67 -16.28
N TRP A 301 10.84 13.74 -15.34
CA TRP A 301 11.71 13.88 -14.16
C TRP A 301 13.21 14.04 -14.48
N HIS A 302 13.60 13.81 -15.70
CA HIS A 302 14.97 14.00 -16.19
C HIS A 302 15.23 15.42 -16.74
N LEU A 303 14.18 16.22 -16.89
CA LEU A 303 14.25 17.60 -17.38
C LEU A 303 14.14 18.57 -16.20
N VAL A 304 15.17 19.36 -15.99
CA VAL A 304 15.15 20.44 -15.00
C VAL A 304 14.62 21.70 -15.66
N ASN A 305 13.68 22.40 -15.01
CA ASN A 305 13.22 23.71 -15.46
C ASN A 305 14.33 24.74 -15.23
N THR A 306 15.14 24.99 -16.28
CA THR A 306 16.31 25.85 -16.18
C THR A 306 16.01 27.34 -16.08
N GLU A 307 14.79 27.78 -16.35
CA GLU A 307 14.37 29.16 -16.03
C GLU A 307 14.24 29.39 -14.51
N ARG A 308 13.78 28.36 -13.78
CA ARG A 308 13.65 28.40 -12.32
C ARG A 308 14.94 28.01 -11.60
N PHE A 309 15.70 27.06 -12.18
CA PHE A 309 16.91 26.47 -11.62
C PHE A 309 18.07 26.54 -12.63
N PRO A 310 18.58 27.73 -12.94
CA PRO A 310 19.60 27.95 -13.99
C PRO A 310 20.92 27.24 -13.69
N SER A 311 21.29 27.05 -12.43
CA SER A 311 22.52 26.32 -12.06
C SER A 311 22.31 24.80 -12.00
N GLY A 312 21.07 24.32 -12.12
CA GLY A 312 20.69 22.92 -12.04
C GLY A 312 20.58 22.40 -10.60
N LEU A 313 19.94 21.24 -10.46
CA LEU A 313 19.64 20.66 -9.13
C LEU A 313 20.90 20.23 -8.36
N ALA A 314 21.97 19.84 -9.03
CA ALA A 314 23.21 19.45 -8.36
C ALA A 314 23.82 20.64 -7.61
N ALA A 315 23.93 21.81 -8.27
CA ALA A 315 24.44 23.03 -7.67
C ALA A 315 23.53 23.53 -6.53
N LEU A 316 22.21 23.45 -6.71
CA LEU A 316 21.24 23.75 -5.66
C LEU A 316 21.42 22.81 -4.45
N GLY A 317 21.57 21.52 -4.68
CA GLY A 317 21.81 20.54 -3.63
C GLY A 317 23.10 20.82 -2.85
N ASP A 318 24.16 21.25 -3.54
CA ASP A 318 25.41 21.65 -2.89
C ASP A 318 25.25 22.94 -2.08
N SER A 319 24.45 23.90 -2.57
CA SER A 319 24.12 25.12 -1.82
C SER A 319 23.35 24.81 -0.53
N ILE A 320 22.34 23.91 -0.59
CA ILE A 320 21.57 23.47 0.58
C ILE A 320 22.49 22.76 1.59
N ARG A 321 23.36 21.85 1.12
CA ARG A 321 24.36 21.19 1.99
C ARG A 321 25.34 22.17 2.60
N GLY A 322 25.75 23.17 1.84
CA GLY A 322 26.63 24.25 2.31
C GLY A 322 26.00 25.07 3.43
N ALA A 323 24.69 25.19 3.50
CA ALA A 323 23.96 25.77 4.62
C ALA A 323 23.84 24.86 5.84
N GLY A 324 24.25 23.58 5.75
CA GLY A 324 24.16 22.61 6.85
C GLY A 324 22.86 21.82 6.89
N VAL A 325 22.07 21.86 5.82
CA VAL A 325 20.76 21.16 5.68
C VAL A 325 20.87 20.12 4.59
N LEU A 326 20.14 19.02 4.69
CA LEU A 326 20.06 18.02 3.63
C LEU A 326 19.08 18.44 2.54
N PRO A 327 19.43 18.25 1.26
CA PRO A 327 18.49 18.48 0.17
C PRO A 327 17.50 17.34 0.07
N GLY A 328 16.21 17.68 -0.01
CA GLY A 328 15.10 16.80 -0.37
C GLY A 328 14.56 17.18 -1.75
N ILE A 329 13.94 16.23 -2.43
CA ILE A 329 13.25 16.45 -3.71
C ILE A 329 11.95 15.65 -3.75
N TRP A 330 10.88 16.31 -4.15
CA TRP A 330 9.59 15.64 -4.40
C TRP A 330 9.54 15.06 -5.81
N ILE A 331 9.05 13.86 -5.93
CA ILE A 331 8.81 13.18 -7.20
C ILE A 331 7.55 12.31 -7.10
N GLU A 332 6.65 12.43 -8.06
CA GLU A 332 5.52 11.52 -8.25
C GLU A 332 5.87 10.53 -9.39
N ALA A 333 6.80 9.63 -9.08
CA ALA A 333 7.63 8.91 -10.05
C ALA A 333 6.86 8.17 -11.15
N GLU A 334 5.63 7.70 -10.88
CA GLU A 334 4.78 7.00 -11.83
C GLU A 334 3.78 7.90 -12.58
N ALA A 335 3.64 9.16 -12.18
CA ALA A 335 2.65 10.07 -12.77
C ALA A 335 3.10 10.63 -14.13
N VAL A 336 2.15 10.83 -15.03
CA VAL A 336 2.39 11.29 -16.41
C VAL A 336 1.35 12.34 -16.78
N GLY A 337 1.78 13.58 -16.94
CA GLY A 337 0.94 14.73 -17.31
C GLY A 337 0.69 14.88 -18.81
N ALA A 338 -0.18 15.83 -19.14
CA ALA A 338 -0.66 16.06 -20.50
C ALA A 338 0.45 16.50 -21.47
N ALA A 339 1.38 17.36 -21.02
CA ALA A 339 2.47 17.90 -21.86
C ALA A 339 3.77 17.09 -21.75
N SER A 340 3.79 16.02 -20.97
CA SER A 340 4.98 15.19 -20.78
C SER A 340 5.48 14.57 -22.10
N ARG A 341 6.79 14.62 -22.31
CA ARG A 341 7.46 13.90 -23.41
C ARG A 341 7.28 12.39 -23.27
N LEU A 342 7.31 11.88 -22.04
CA LEU A 342 7.08 10.47 -21.75
C LEU A 342 5.75 9.99 -22.35
N ARG A 343 4.69 10.78 -22.21
CA ARG A 343 3.40 10.47 -22.79
C ARG A 343 3.44 10.41 -24.34
N ALA A 344 4.15 11.37 -24.94
CA ALA A 344 4.22 11.50 -26.40
C ALA A 344 5.12 10.42 -27.03
N GLU A 345 6.26 10.13 -26.41
CA GLU A 345 7.32 9.27 -26.94
C GLU A 345 7.13 7.80 -26.54
N HIS A 346 6.55 7.53 -25.36
CA HIS A 346 6.42 6.20 -24.77
C HIS A 346 5.00 5.90 -24.24
N PRO A 347 3.95 6.07 -25.07
CA PRO A 347 2.57 5.81 -24.63
C PRO A 347 2.30 4.33 -24.25
N GLU A 348 3.16 3.41 -24.68
CA GLU A 348 3.10 1.98 -24.34
C GLU A 348 3.41 1.72 -22.86
N LEU A 349 4.13 2.62 -22.19
CA LEU A 349 4.44 2.50 -20.76
C LEU A 349 3.26 2.85 -19.86
N LEU A 350 2.20 3.50 -20.39
CA LEU A 350 1.07 3.92 -19.59
C LEU A 350 0.16 2.75 -19.21
N ALA A 351 -0.23 2.69 -17.97
CA ALA A 351 -1.21 1.75 -17.46
C ALA A 351 -2.57 1.94 -18.17
N ARG A 352 -3.21 0.82 -18.54
CA ARG A 352 -4.50 0.79 -19.22
C ARG A 352 -5.44 -0.17 -18.50
N ARG A 353 -6.71 0.13 -18.54
CA ARG A 353 -7.75 -0.80 -18.10
C ARG A 353 -7.93 -1.93 -19.11
N MET A 354 -8.56 -3.02 -18.68
CA MET A 354 -8.83 -4.19 -19.53
C MET A 354 -9.65 -3.87 -20.80
N ASP A 355 -10.47 -2.83 -20.76
CA ASP A 355 -11.23 -2.34 -21.92
C ASP A 355 -10.41 -1.44 -22.85
N ALA A 356 -9.08 -1.47 -22.74
CA ALA A 356 -8.09 -0.66 -23.44
C ALA A 356 -8.17 0.85 -23.17
N ARG A 357 -9.04 1.32 -22.28
CA ARG A 357 -9.01 2.68 -21.80
C ARG A 357 -7.84 2.89 -20.85
N ARG A 358 -7.42 4.13 -20.72
CA ARG A 358 -6.37 4.48 -19.76
C ARG A 358 -6.86 4.32 -18.34
N HIS A 359 -5.94 3.97 -17.44
CA HIS A 359 -6.27 3.87 -16.04
C HIS A 359 -6.66 5.24 -15.49
N ASP A 360 -7.87 5.34 -14.93
CA ASP A 360 -8.29 6.48 -14.12
C ASP A 360 -7.86 6.24 -12.68
N PRO A 361 -6.99 7.06 -12.11
CA PRO A 361 -6.63 6.99 -10.71
C PRO A 361 -7.79 7.35 -9.77
N SER A 362 -8.95 7.78 -10.28
CA SER A 362 -10.07 8.28 -9.47
C SER A 362 -9.67 9.40 -8.50
N TYR A 363 -8.64 10.16 -8.82
CA TYR A 363 -8.11 11.22 -7.99
C TYR A 363 -8.96 12.47 -8.18
N ARG A 364 -10.04 12.60 -7.42
CA ARG A 364 -11.04 13.67 -7.58
C ARG A 364 -10.80 14.91 -6.73
N LEU A 365 -9.71 15.02 -6.02
CA LEU A 365 -9.41 16.23 -5.26
C LEU A 365 -8.93 17.39 -6.15
N MET A 366 -8.45 17.06 -7.33
CA MET A 366 -8.13 18.00 -8.39
C MET A 366 -8.91 17.58 -9.62
N THR A 367 -9.31 18.51 -10.44
CA THR A 367 -9.96 18.25 -11.73
C THR A 367 -8.94 17.58 -12.67
N VAL A 368 -8.74 16.31 -12.53
CA VAL A 368 -7.93 15.51 -13.47
C VAL A 368 -8.84 14.86 -14.49
N SER A 369 -8.46 14.93 -15.73
CA SER A 369 -9.18 14.33 -16.85
C SER A 369 -8.55 13.00 -17.28
N LEU A 370 -9.39 12.11 -17.80
CA LEU A 370 -8.95 10.90 -18.49
C LEU A 370 -8.78 11.11 -19.99
N ASP A 371 -9.28 12.24 -20.51
CA ASP A 371 -9.08 12.60 -21.89
C ASP A 371 -7.65 13.05 -22.13
N PRO A 372 -6.88 12.35 -22.98
CA PRO A 372 -5.52 12.73 -23.29
C PRO A 372 -5.34 14.09 -23.95
N ALA A 373 -6.40 14.67 -24.48
CA ALA A 373 -6.38 16.00 -25.08
C ALA A 373 -6.59 17.12 -24.05
N ASP A 374 -7.03 16.77 -22.85
CA ASP A 374 -7.26 17.72 -21.77
C ASP A 374 -5.93 18.05 -21.04
N PRO A 375 -5.59 19.33 -20.80
CA PRO A 375 -4.38 19.72 -20.08
C PRO A 375 -4.34 19.19 -18.65
N THR A 376 -5.49 18.90 -18.03
CA THR A 376 -5.56 18.29 -16.69
C THR A 376 -5.41 16.75 -16.71
N PHE A 377 -5.08 16.16 -17.87
CA PHE A 377 -4.88 14.71 -18.00
C PHE A 377 -3.82 14.20 -17.04
N LEU A 378 -4.14 13.11 -16.37
CA LEU A 378 -3.22 12.37 -15.54
C LEU A 378 -3.26 10.89 -15.89
N GLY A 379 -2.13 10.36 -16.36
CA GLY A 379 -1.88 8.94 -16.54
C GLY A 379 -0.85 8.43 -15.54
N TYR A 380 -0.63 7.11 -15.54
CA TYR A 380 0.40 6.47 -14.72
C TYR A 380 1.18 5.47 -15.55
N VAL A 381 2.48 5.36 -15.26
CA VAL A 381 3.34 4.29 -15.77
C VAL A 381 2.85 2.95 -15.21
N CYS A 382 2.77 1.94 -16.06
CA CYS A 382 2.36 0.60 -15.64
C CYS A 382 3.48 -0.11 -14.87
N LEU A 383 3.41 -0.13 -13.55
CA LEU A 383 4.37 -0.85 -12.71
C LEU A 383 4.20 -2.38 -12.76
N GLY A 384 3.14 -2.89 -13.38
CA GLY A 384 2.98 -4.30 -13.71
C GLY A 384 3.92 -4.77 -14.84
N SER A 385 4.40 -3.87 -15.71
CA SER A 385 5.34 -4.17 -16.77
C SER A 385 6.79 -4.00 -16.32
N GLU A 386 7.69 -4.83 -16.87
CA GLU A 386 9.13 -4.69 -16.62
C GLU A 386 9.68 -3.35 -17.14
N ALA A 387 9.26 -2.95 -18.34
CA ALA A 387 9.67 -1.68 -18.96
C ALA A 387 9.22 -0.47 -18.12
N GLY A 388 7.98 -0.49 -17.59
CA GLY A 388 7.48 0.58 -16.71
C GLY A 388 8.27 0.68 -15.40
N ARG A 389 8.55 -0.45 -14.74
CA ARG A 389 9.39 -0.47 -13.54
C ARG A 389 10.81 0.04 -13.83
N ALA A 390 11.43 -0.40 -14.93
CA ALA A 390 12.76 0.05 -15.30
C ALA A 390 12.81 1.56 -15.59
N HIS A 391 11.77 2.11 -16.23
CA HIS A 391 11.64 3.55 -16.47
C HIS A 391 11.58 4.33 -15.16
N VAL A 392 10.68 3.96 -14.24
CA VAL A 392 10.52 4.64 -12.96
C VAL A 392 11.79 4.56 -12.12
N LEU A 393 12.40 3.37 -11.97
CA LEU A 393 13.67 3.21 -11.26
C LEU A 393 14.79 4.05 -11.89
N GLY A 394 14.88 4.08 -13.23
CA GLY A 394 15.85 4.90 -13.94
C GLY A 394 15.66 6.41 -13.71
N SER A 395 14.43 6.87 -13.52
CA SER A 395 14.14 8.27 -13.19
C SER A 395 14.54 8.63 -11.75
N MET A 396 14.42 7.69 -10.82
CA MET A 396 14.77 7.90 -9.40
C MET A 396 16.28 7.77 -9.11
N THR A 397 17.08 7.22 -10.01
CA THR A 397 18.51 6.96 -9.81
C THR A 397 19.43 7.93 -10.55
N ARG A 398 18.89 8.89 -11.25
CA ARG A 398 19.63 9.95 -11.98
C ARG A 398 19.81 11.20 -11.13
#